data_13cae182d06c10f50c7e94947eb4db45
#
_entry.id   13cae182d06c10f50c7e94947eb4db45
#
_cell.length_a   1.000
_cell.length_b   1.000
_cell.length_c   1.000
_cell.angle_alpha   90.00
_cell.angle_beta   90.00
_cell.angle_gamma   90.00
#
_symmetry.space_group_name_H-M   'P 1'
#
loop_
_entity.id
_entity.type
_entity.pdbx_description
1 polymer ?
#
loop_
_entity_poly.entity_id
_entity_poly.type
_entity_poly.pdbx_seq_one_letter_code
_entity_poly.pdbx_strand_id
1 'polypeptide(L)'
;TMSMDADFSVVNEYFPDIFRKLWKHHNPKSGIYYNVNFPNIPASAVKGIRVGHQGLGHWEKEFKPWDAELFAKRGVRPEDLGHTSFPKAEDGETLYMMVGEFKDDSPAEDILADHHILADGYISIVAHNVDNTDREEIARLDGLGFNKDF
;
A
#
# COMPACT_ATOMS: atom_id res chain seq x y z
N THR A 1 1.00 -6.36 4.93
CA THR A 1 0.79 -6.54 6.38
C THR A 1 1.88 -5.80 7.13
N MET A 2 1.50 -4.83 7.96
CA MET A 2 2.42 -4.25 8.94
C MET A 2 2.52 -5.20 10.15
N SER A 3 3.09 -6.38 9.95
CA SER A 3 3.43 -7.29 11.03
C SER A 3 4.86 -7.01 11.44
N MET A 4 5.10 -6.81 12.72
CA MET A 4 6.47 -6.66 13.28
C MET A 4 7.30 -7.93 13.06
N ASP A 5 6.64 -9.08 12.87
CA ASP A 5 7.25 -10.40 12.63
C ASP A 5 7.01 -10.88 11.18
N ALA A 6 7.09 -9.97 10.20
CA ALA A 6 6.90 -10.34 8.80
C ALA A 6 8.01 -11.31 8.33
N ASP A 7 7.62 -12.45 7.79
CA ASP A 7 8.54 -13.37 7.13
C ASP A 7 8.84 -12.91 5.71
N PHE A 8 10.06 -12.44 5.48
CA PHE A 8 10.54 -12.01 4.17
C PHE A 8 11.09 -13.15 3.29
N SER A 9 10.94 -14.41 3.68
CA SER A 9 11.44 -15.55 2.89
C SER A 9 10.84 -15.58 1.48
N VAL A 10 9.56 -15.25 1.35
CA VAL A 10 8.88 -15.14 0.05
C VAL A 10 9.53 -14.09 -0.85
N VAL A 11 9.87 -12.93 -0.29
CA VAL A 11 10.54 -11.86 -1.03
C VAL A 11 11.93 -12.32 -1.49
N ASN A 12 12.70 -12.91 -0.58
CA ASN A 12 14.05 -13.38 -0.88
C ASN A 12 14.07 -14.46 -1.98
N GLU A 13 13.05 -15.32 -2.00
CA GLU A 13 12.96 -16.41 -2.97
C GLU A 13 12.52 -15.93 -4.36
N TYR A 14 11.46 -15.11 -4.43
CA TYR A 14 10.83 -14.79 -5.71
C TYR A 14 11.23 -13.45 -6.32
N PHE A 15 11.57 -12.44 -5.50
CA PHE A 15 11.86 -11.10 -6.02
C PHE A 15 13.05 -11.05 -6.99
N PRO A 16 14.17 -11.75 -6.78
CA PRO A 16 15.29 -11.67 -7.71
C PRO A 16 14.92 -12.05 -9.15
N ASP A 17 14.10 -13.07 -9.34
CA ASP A 17 13.69 -13.50 -10.68
C ASP A 17 12.65 -12.58 -11.30
N ILE A 18 11.72 -12.07 -10.49
CA ILE A 18 10.75 -11.04 -10.90
C ILE A 18 11.51 -9.79 -11.37
N PHE A 19 12.47 -9.32 -10.57
CA PHE A 19 13.28 -8.14 -10.90
C PHE A 19 14.07 -8.34 -12.21
N ARG A 20 14.79 -9.45 -12.35
CA ARG A 20 15.55 -9.75 -13.57
C ARG A 20 14.65 -9.75 -14.81
N LYS A 21 13.46 -10.35 -14.70
CA LYS A 21 12.49 -10.40 -15.79
C LYS A 21 11.96 -9.03 -16.16
N LEU A 22 11.53 -8.23 -15.18
CA LEU A 22 11.06 -6.86 -15.38
C LEU A 22 12.16 -5.97 -15.96
N TRP A 23 13.40 -6.09 -15.45
CA TRP A 23 14.55 -5.34 -15.94
C TRP A 23 14.90 -5.68 -17.40
N LYS A 24 14.97 -6.97 -17.72
CA LYS A 24 15.28 -7.45 -19.08
C LYS A 24 14.24 -7.01 -20.10
N HIS A 25 12.98 -6.95 -19.70
CA HIS A 25 11.84 -6.64 -20.55
C HIS A 25 11.17 -5.31 -20.16
N HIS A 26 11.96 -4.35 -19.64
CA HIS A 26 11.44 -3.07 -19.21
C HIS A 26 10.69 -2.36 -20.34
N ASN A 27 9.62 -1.66 -19.98
CA ASN A 27 8.89 -0.82 -20.92
C ASN A 27 9.75 0.41 -21.24
N PRO A 28 10.09 0.68 -22.52
CA PRO A 28 10.87 1.86 -22.89
C PRO A 28 10.12 3.18 -22.66
N LYS A 29 8.79 3.15 -22.46
CA LYS A 29 8.01 4.31 -22.09
C LYS A 29 8.43 4.81 -20.72
N SER A 30 8.81 6.08 -20.61
CA SER A 30 9.13 6.71 -19.31
C SER A 30 7.88 6.83 -18.43
N GLY A 31 8.09 6.89 -17.12
CA GLY A 31 7.02 7.11 -16.15
C GLY A 31 6.22 5.87 -15.78
N ILE A 32 6.67 4.67 -16.14
CA ILE A 32 6.09 3.41 -15.64
C ILE A 32 6.87 2.94 -14.41
N TYR A 33 6.15 2.56 -13.35
CA TYR A 33 6.69 1.85 -12.21
C TYR A 33 5.83 0.64 -11.86
N TYR A 34 6.41 -0.31 -11.13
CA TYR A 34 5.74 -1.55 -10.75
C TYR A 34 5.61 -1.63 -9.23
N ASN A 35 4.40 -1.88 -8.76
CA ASN A 35 4.14 -2.28 -7.39
C ASN A 35 4.10 -3.81 -7.34
N VAL A 36 5.02 -4.40 -6.58
CA VAL A 36 5.10 -5.86 -6.42
C VAL A 36 4.84 -6.18 -4.96
N ASN A 37 3.71 -6.82 -4.69
CA ASN A 37 3.30 -7.20 -3.36
C ASN A 37 3.38 -8.71 -3.16
N PHE A 38 3.80 -9.12 -1.97
CA PHE A 38 4.00 -10.50 -1.58
C PHE A 38 2.99 -10.90 -0.50
N PRO A 39 2.33 -12.06 -0.60
CA PRO A 39 1.45 -12.54 0.46
C PRO A 39 2.27 -12.93 1.69
N ASN A 40 1.72 -12.69 2.88
CA ASN A 40 2.36 -13.08 4.15
C ASN A 40 2.05 -14.55 4.48
N ILE A 41 2.64 -15.45 3.70
CA ILE A 41 2.52 -16.90 3.82
C ILE A 41 3.90 -17.54 3.59
N PRO A 42 4.14 -18.78 4.01
CA PRO A 42 5.40 -19.48 3.67
C PRO A 42 5.62 -19.53 2.16
N ALA A 43 6.87 -19.41 1.73
CA ALA A 43 7.24 -19.43 0.31
C ALA A 43 6.71 -20.68 -0.44
N SER A 44 6.71 -21.84 0.22
CA SER A 44 6.17 -23.09 -0.33
C SER A 44 4.64 -23.09 -0.55
N ALA A 45 3.91 -22.13 0.05
CA ALA A 45 2.47 -21.99 -0.10
C ALA A 45 2.08 -20.96 -1.17
N VAL A 46 3.05 -20.24 -1.76
CA VAL A 46 2.80 -19.29 -2.84
C VAL A 46 2.32 -20.04 -4.08
N LYS A 47 1.14 -19.67 -4.58
CA LYS A 47 0.51 -20.32 -5.72
C LYS A 47 1.07 -19.86 -7.07
N GLY A 48 1.79 -18.73 -7.11
CA GLY A 48 2.36 -18.14 -8.32
C GLY A 48 2.30 -16.64 -8.34
N ILE A 49 2.36 -16.06 -9.54
CA ILE A 49 2.37 -14.60 -9.77
C ILE A 49 1.18 -14.24 -10.65
N ARG A 50 0.51 -13.13 -10.34
CA ARG A 50 -0.54 -12.54 -11.18
C ARG A 50 -0.28 -11.07 -11.44
N VAL A 51 -0.55 -10.64 -12.66
CA VAL A 51 -0.63 -9.22 -13.01
C VAL A 51 -2.06 -8.78 -12.80
N GLY A 52 -2.24 -7.71 -12.07
CA GLY A 52 -3.54 -7.15 -11.73
C GLY A 52 -3.56 -5.64 -11.81
N HIS A 53 -4.53 -5.06 -11.17
CA HIS A 53 -4.70 -3.61 -11.04
C HIS A 53 -4.88 -3.22 -9.56
N GLN A 54 -4.76 -1.94 -9.28
CA GLN A 54 -5.04 -1.40 -7.97
C GLN A 54 -6.53 -1.61 -7.65
N GLY A 55 -6.81 -2.25 -6.53
CA GLY A 55 -8.15 -2.40 -6.03
C GLY A 55 -8.69 -1.11 -5.40
N LEU A 56 -9.99 -1.11 -5.07
CA LEU A 56 -10.68 0.01 -4.44
C LEU A 56 -10.60 -0.01 -2.91
N GLY A 57 -9.63 -0.76 -2.37
CA GLY A 57 -9.38 -0.80 -0.94
C GLY A 57 -8.87 0.53 -0.41
N HIS A 58 -9.39 0.94 0.74
CA HIS A 58 -8.99 2.16 1.41
C HIS A 58 -8.99 1.98 2.94
N TRP A 59 -8.39 2.93 3.63
CA TRP A 59 -8.38 2.95 5.08
C TRP A 59 -9.41 3.95 5.61
N GLU A 60 -10.16 3.56 6.65
CA GLU A 60 -11.06 4.45 7.37
C GLU A 60 -10.59 4.64 8.81
N LYS A 61 -11.04 5.74 9.44
CA LYS A 61 -10.77 6.05 10.85
C LYS A 61 -9.27 5.98 11.17
N GLU A 62 -8.44 6.48 10.26
CA GLU A 62 -6.99 6.33 10.29
C GLU A 62 -6.35 6.94 11.54
N PHE A 63 -6.96 7.96 12.12
CA PHE A 63 -6.44 8.67 13.28
C PHE A 63 -7.34 8.51 14.50
N LYS A 64 -6.72 8.10 15.59
CA LYS A 64 -7.33 8.07 16.93
C LYS A 64 -6.44 8.81 17.93
N PRO A 65 -6.98 9.39 19.01
CA PRO A 65 -6.14 9.91 20.08
C PRO A 65 -5.12 8.84 20.53
N TRP A 66 -3.92 9.30 20.86
CA TRP A 66 -2.84 8.42 21.29
C TRP A 66 -3.24 7.63 22.54
N ASP A 67 -3.00 6.33 22.48
CA ASP A 67 -3.22 5.39 23.59
C ASP A 67 -2.03 4.43 23.71
N ALA A 68 -1.14 4.74 24.65
CA ALA A 68 0.05 3.93 24.91
C ALA A 68 -0.32 2.50 25.37
N GLU A 69 -1.44 2.32 26.11
CA GLU A 69 -1.86 1.00 26.57
C GLU A 69 -2.32 0.11 25.41
N LEU A 70 -2.94 0.69 24.39
CA LEU A 70 -3.34 -0.05 23.19
C LEU A 70 -2.14 -0.65 22.48
N PHE A 71 -1.05 0.13 22.35
CA PHE A 71 0.20 -0.36 21.74
C PHE A 71 0.88 -1.42 22.61
N ALA A 72 0.98 -1.19 23.91
CA ALA A 72 1.53 -2.15 24.86
C ALA A 72 0.77 -3.49 24.85
N LYS A 73 -0.57 -3.44 24.80
CA LYS A 73 -1.42 -4.64 24.70
C LYS A 73 -1.23 -5.43 23.39
N ARG A 74 -0.79 -4.73 22.32
CA ARG A 74 -0.45 -5.34 21.01
C ARG A 74 1.00 -5.83 20.96
N GLY A 75 1.76 -5.74 22.05
CA GLY A 75 3.15 -6.15 22.14
C GLY A 75 4.14 -5.19 21.48
N VAL A 76 3.69 -3.98 21.09
CA VAL A 76 4.57 -2.95 20.52
C VAL A 76 5.31 -2.26 21.65
N ARG A 77 6.63 -2.17 21.54
CA ARG A 77 7.50 -1.49 22.50
C ARG A 77 7.91 -0.11 21.97
N PRO A 78 8.30 0.82 22.82
CA PRO A 78 8.80 2.13 22.38
C PRO A 78 9.93 2.02 21.35
N GLU A 79 10.85 1.06 21.53
CA GLU A 79 11.99 0.83 20.65
C GLU A 79 11.55 0.42 19.23
N ASP A 80 10.45 -0.29 19.10
CA ASP A 80 9.88 -0.70 17.82
C ASP A 80 9.36 0.50 17.03
N LEU A 81 9.10 1.62 17.73
CA LEU A 81 8.71 2.91 17.13
C LEU A 81 9.90 3.89 17.02
N GLY A 82 11.12 3.46 17.30
CA GLY A 82 12.31 4.29 17.28
C GLY A 82 12.44 5.24 18.48
N HIS A 83 11.75 4.96 19.59
CA HIS A 83 11.75 5.78 20.80
C HIS A 83 12.30 5.02 22.01
N THR A 84 12.79 5.74 23.02
CA THR A 84 13.22 5.16 24.31
C THR A 84 12.06 5.03 25.30
N SER A 85 10.95 5.73 25.06
CA SER A 85 9.71 5.67 25.83
C SER A 85 8.55 5.97 24.91
N PHE A 86 7.33 5.58 25.29
CA PHE A 86 6.16 5.99 24.53
C PHE A 86 6.02 7.51 24.53
N PRO A 87 5.61 8.11 23.40
CA PRO A 87 5.36 9.54 23.29
C PRO A 87 4.33 10.01 24.31
N LYS A 88 4.54 11.22 24.84
CA LYS A 88 3.59 11.92 25.72
C LYS A 88 3.29 13.26 25.11
N ALA A 89 2.02 13.69 25.20
CA ALA A 89 1.64 15.05 24.82
C ALA A 89 2.23 16.06 25.80
N GLU A 90 2.64 17.19 25.30
CA GLU A 90 2.93 18.37 26.14
C GLU A 90 1.63 19.13 26.48
N ASP A 91 1.72 20.11 27.37
CA ASP A 91 0.55 20.90 27.76
C ASP A 91 -0.06 21.62 26.54
N GLY A 92 -1.34 21.33 26.27
CA GLY A 92 -2.08 21.89 25.15
C GLY A 92 -1.94 21.12 23.82
N GLU A 93 -1.18 20.04 23.79
CA GLU A 93 -1.06 19.17 22.61
C GLU A 93 -2.01 17.96 22.68
N THR A 94 -2.42 17.51 21.52
CA THR A 94 -3.10 16.21 21.36
C THR A 94 -2.30 15.35 20.41
N LEU A 95 -1.80 14.23 20.89
CA LEU A 95 -1.15 13.25 20.05
C LEU A 95 -2.19 12.33 19.42
N TYR A 96 -1.94 11.96 18.18
CA TYR A 96 -2.74 10.97 17.44
C TYR A 96 -1.87 9.79 17.04
N MET A 97 -2.49 8.63 16.98
CA MET A 97 -1.89 7.43 16.42
C MET A 97 -2.60 7.04 15.13
N MET A 98 -1.85 6.48 14.19
CA MET A 98 -2.39 5.94 12.96
C MET A 98 -2.82 4.50 13.19
N VAL A 99 -4.13 4.26 13.20
CA VAL A 99 -4.76 2.95 13.38
C VAL A 99 -5.97 2.90 12.47
N GLY A 100 -5.82 2.41 11.28
CA GLY A 100 -6.91 2.34 10.31
C GLY A 100 -7.67 1.01 10.38
N GLU A 101 -8.87 1.03 9.85
CA GLU A 101 -9.65 -0.15 9.47
C GLU A 101 -9.64 -0.22 7.95
N PHE A 102 -9.09 -1.30 7.39
CA PHE A 102 -9.09 -1.48 5.93
C PHE A 102 -10.51 -1.86 5.48
N LYS A 103 -11.02 -1.12 4.51
CA LYS A 103 -12.24 -1.44 3.79
C LYS A 103 -11.95 -1.74 2.35
N ASP A 104 -12.65 -2.71 1.84
CA ASP A 104 -12.60 -3.13 0.46
C ASP A 104 -13.92 -2.80 -0.23
N ASP A 105 -13.87 -1.86 -1.17
CA ASP A 105 -15.00 -1.50 -2.03
C ASP A 105 -14.88 -2.13 -3.42
N SER A 106 -13.88 -3.00 -3.65
CA SER A 106 -13.77 -3.76 -4.90
C SER A 106 -14.91 -4.78 -5.00
N PRO A 107 -15.48 -4.99 -6.18
CA PRO A 107 -16.43 -6.09 -6.39
C PRO A 107 -15.80 -7.42 -6.01
N ALA A 108 -16.56 -8.29 -5.34
CA ALA A 108 -16.06 -9.60 -4.88
C ALA A 108 -15.60 -10.49 -6.05
N GLU A 109 -16.16 -10.31 -7.23
CA GLU A 109 -15.81 -10.99 -8.47
C GLU A 109 -14.54 -10.44 -9.14
N ASP A 110 -14.00 -9.32 -8.66
CA ASP A 110 -12.78 -8.71 -9.19
C ASP A 110 -11.53 -9.43 -8.67
N ILE A 111 -11.29 -10.60 -9.22
CA ILE A 111 -10.16 -11.46 -8.83
C ILE A 111 -8.77 -10.91 -9.21
N LEU A 112 -8.71 -9.78 -9.93
CA LEU A 112 -7.47 -9.13 -10.34
C LEU A 112 -7.19 -7.85 -9.55
N ALA A 113 -8.03 -7.47 -8.60
CA ALA A 113 -7.68 -6.46 -7.61
C ALA A 113 -6.47 -6.96 -6.80
N ASP A 114 -5.46 -6.12 -6.62
CA ASP A 114 -4.16 -6.51 -6.05
C ASP A 114 -4.26 -7.18 -4.68
N HIS A 115 -5.13 -6.70 -3.80
CA HIS A 115 -5.36 -7.29 -2.48
C HIS A 115 -6.13 -8.62 -2.54
N HIS A 116 -7.01 -8.83 -3.54
CA HIS A 116 -7.65 -10.14 -3.78
C HIS A 116 -6.63 -11.17 -4.28
N ILE A 117 -5.71 -10.76 -5.17
CA ILE A 117 -4.59 -11.59 -5.61
C ILE A 117 -3.76 -12.06 -4.41
N LEU A 118 -3.44 -11.14 -3.48
CA LEU A 118 -2.69 -11.47 -2.27
C LEU A 118 -3.46 -12.40 -1.33
N ALA A 119 -4.75 -12.13 -1.11
CA ALA A 119 -5.63 -12.95 -0.28
C ALA A 119 -5.72 -14.38 -0.81
N ASP A 120 -5.70 -14.54 -2.12
CA ASP A 120 -5.68 -15.85 -2.81
C ASP A 120 -4.32 -16.56 -2.76
N GLY A 121 -3.27 -15.95 -2.18
CA GLY A 121 -1.93 -16.54 -2.02
C GLY A 121 -1.04 -16.43 -3.25
N TYR A 122 -1.26 -15.43 -4.11
CA TYR A 122 -0.39 -15.10 -5.23
C TYR A 122 0.43 -13.85 -4.95
N ILE A 123 1.58 -13.73 -5.59
CA ILE A 123 2.34 -12.49 -5.70
C ILE A 123 1.60 -11.59 -6.70
N SER A 124 1.33 -10.34 -6.34
CA SER A 124 0.67 -9.36 -7.19
C SER A 124 1.69 -8.44 -7.86
N ILE A 125 1.53 -8.19 -9.16
CA ILE A 125 2.28 -7.16 -9.90
C ILE A 125 1.27 -6.20 -10.53
N VAL A 126 1.37 -4.92 -10.15
CA VAL A 126 0.56 -3.84 -10.72
C VAL A 126 1.48 -2.83 -11.38
N ALA A 127 1.16 -2.44 -12.61
CA ALA A 127 1.88 -1.39 -13.32
C ALA A 127 1.14 -0.05 -13.15
N HIS A 128 1.88 0.99 -12.81
CA HIS A 128 1.36 2.35 -12.63
C HIS A 128 2.06 3.35 -13.54
N ASN A 129 1.37 4.46 -13.82
CA ASN A 129 1.96 5.64 -14.40
C ASN A 129 2.30 6.66 -13.30
N VAL A 130 3.47 7.30 -13.42
CA VAL A 130 3.84 8.45 -12.57
C VAL A 130 2.96 9.66 -12.88
N ASP A 131 2.62 9.86 -14.17
CA ASP A 131 1.67 10.90 -14.59
C ASP A 131 0.24 10.39 -14.43
N ASN A 132 -0.40 10.79 -13.35
CA ASN A 132 -1.82 10.51 -13.06
C ASN A 132 -2.73 11.69 -13.42
N THR A 133 -2.27 12.61 -14.27
CA THR A 133 -3.03 13.78 -14.73
C THR A 133 -4.21 13.33 -15.58
N ASP A 134 -5.41 13.69 -15.16
CA ASP A 134 -6.62 13.50 -15.96
C ASP A 134 -6.78 14.65 -16.96
N ARG A 135 -6.38 14.39 -18.21
CA ARG A 135 -6.38 15.41 -19.26
C ARG A 135 -7.77 15.69 -19.80
N GLU A 136 -8.70 14.76 -19.68
CA GLU A 136 -10.11 14.97 -20.07
C GLU A 136 -10.78 15.91 -19.08
N GLU A 137 -10.54 15.71 -17.77
CA GLU A 137 -11.06 16.60 -16.74
C GLU A 137 -10.44 18.01 -16.84
N ILE A 138 -9.15 18.14 -17.16
CA ILE A 138 -8.52 19.45 -17.44
C ILE A 138 -9.24 20.17 -18.56
N ALA A 139 -9.51 19.49 -19.68
CA ALA A 139 -10.23 20.10 -20.80
C ALA A 139 -11.66 20.51 -20.41
N ARG A 140 -12.33 19.70 -19.57
CA ARG A 140 -13.66 20.04 -19.04
C ARG A 140 -13.61 21.29 -18.16
N LEU A 141 -12.64 21.41 -17.28
CA LEU A 141 -12.45 22.59 -16.41
C LEU A 141 -12.12 23.86 -17.21
N ASP A 142 -11.28 23.75 -18.24
CA ASP A 142 -11.00 24.85 -19.16
C ASP A 142 -12.26 25.32 -19.86
N GLY A 143 -13.10 24.41 -20.33
CA GLY A 143 -14.40 24.73 -20.94
C GLY A 143 -15.38 25.41 -19.99
N LEU A 144 -15.22 25.24 -18.66
CA LEU A 144 -15.98 25.98 -17.65
C LEU A 144 -15.41 27.39 -17.37
N GLY A 145 -14.31 27.75 -18.01
CA GLY A 145 -13.68 29.08 -17.89
C GLY A 145 -12.93 29.28 -16.56
N PHE A 146 -12.32 28.24 -16.01
CA PHE A 146 -11.43 28.36 -14.85
C PHE A 146 -10.09 29.02 -15.19
N ASN A 147 -9.64 28.95 -16.46
CA ASN A 147 -8.48 29.69 -16.93
C ASN A 147 -8.84 31.15 -17.15
N LYS A 148 -8.63 31.99 -16.13
CA LYS A 148 -8.94 33.43 -16.12
C LYS A 148 -7.78 34.21 -15.54
N ASP A 149 -7.48 35.32 -16.19
CA ASP A 149 -6.65 36.37 -15.61
C ASP A 149 -7.52 37.25 -14.68
N PHE A 150 -6.99 37.61 -13.49
CA PHE A 150 -7.65 38.48 -12.51
C PHE A 150 -6.91 39.81 -12.37
#